data_cc5b1b4131408fc6b0be8b7eca19beeb
#
_entry.id   cc5b1b4131408fc6b0be8b7eca19beeb
#
_cell.length_a   1.000
_cell.length_b   1.000
_cell.length_c   1.000
_cell.angle_alpha   90.00
_cell.angle_beta   90.00
_cell.angle_gamma   90.00
#
_symmetry.space_group_name_H-M   'P 1'
#
loop_
_entity.id
_entity.type
_entity.pdbx_description
1 polymer ?
#
loop_
_entity_poly.entity_id
_entity_poly.type
_entity_poly.pdbx_seq_one_letter_code
_entity_poly.pdbx_strand_id
1 'polypeptide(L)'
;MQVRWFIVGLLLAPLALSACEEKQAATQGEKGDPGPPGPGGPAGPPGPAGPSGTVVRFVDGECRQACTVACEANERILSTHAMNPGGTFIFEEDNRATFRPQRQGVAIKVMVACVPK
;
A
#
# COMPACT_ATOMS: atom_id res chain seq x y z
N MET A 1 48.09 41.88 -25.23
CA MET A 1 49.55 41.89 -25.01
C MET A 1 49.97 40.46 -24.77
N GLN A 2 50.61 39.95 -25.78
CA GLN A 2 51.92 39.23 -25.70
C GLN A 2 51.82 37.86 -25.04
N VAL A 3 51.94 36.83 -25.71
CA VAL A 3 52.95 36.28 -26.62
C VAL A 3 53.63 35.07 -26.03
N ARG A 4 53.51 33.98 -26.80
CA ARG A 4 54.64 33.12 -27.25
C ARG A 4 55.24 32.24 -26.15
N TRP A 5 55.65 31.03 -26.35
CA TRP A 5 56.37 30.34 -27.40
C TRP A 5 56.58 28.85 -26.94
N PHE A 6 56.51 27.92 -27.96
CA PHE A 6 57.47 26.88 -28.34
C PHE A 6 57.76 25.79 -27.24
N ILE A 7 57.87 24.55 -27.58
CA ILE A 7 58.75 23.82 -28.49
C ILE A 7 58.24 22.38 -28.53
N VAL A 8 57.86 21.82 -29.66
CA VAL A 8 58.57 20.82 -30.46
C VAL A 8 59.48 19.88 -29.68
N GLY A 9 59.04 18.63 -29.55
CA GLY A 9 59.80 17.50 -29.12
C GLY A 9 59.41 16.25 -29.90
N LEU A 10 59.93 16.20 -31.12
CA LEU A 10 59.96 15.04 -32.00
C LEU A 10 61.00 14.05 -31.45
N LEU A 11 60.61 12.86 -31.06
CA LEU A 11 61.54 11.74 -30.88
C LEU A 11 60.88 10.40 -31.20
N LEU A 12 61.20 9.96 -32.35
CA LEU A 12 61.44 8.61 -32.86
C LEU A 12 61.08 7.47 -31.94
N ALA A 13 60.17 6.65 -32.48
CA ALA A 13 59.93 5.29 -32.09
C ALA A 13 61.02 4.35 -32.63
N PRO A 14 61.35 3.29 -31.96
CA PRO A 14 61.84 2.06 -32.62
C PRO A 14 60.69 1.08 -32.77
N LEU A 15 60.46 0.70 -34.01
CA LEU A 15 59.73 -0.50 -34.33
C LEU A 15 60.44 -1.76 -33.75
N ALA A 16 59.85 -2.36 -32.76
CA ALA A 16 60.15 -3.74 -32.42
C ALA A 16 59.16 -4.62 -33.17
N LEU A 17 59.55 -5.15 -34.28
CA LEU A 17 58.91 -6.30 -34.89
C LEU A 17 59.18 -7.50 -33.97
N SER A 18 58.22 -7.83 -33.13
CA SER A 18 58.14 -9.16 -32.51
C SER A 18 57.36 -10.03 -33.45
N ALA A 19 58.04 -10.89 -34.14
CA ALA A 19 57.47 -12.03 -34.83
C ALA A 19 56.83 -12.91 -33.77
N CYS A 20 55.51 -12.83 -33.67
CA CYS A 20 54.74 -13.90 -33.01
C CYS A 20 54.71 -15.09 -33.92
N GLU A 21 55.39 -16.11 -33.50
CA GLU A 21 55.26 -17.47 -34.01
C GLU A 21 53.82 -17.92 -33.88
N GLU A 22 53.16 -18.04 -34.98
CA GLU A 22 51.82 -18.63 -35.10
C GLU A 22 51.90 -20.09 -34.70
N LYS A 23 51.78 -20.37 -33.43
CA LYS A 23 51.47 -21.68 -32.92
C LYS A 23 50.05 -21.97 -33.34
N GLN A 24 49.85 -22.72 -34.38
CA GLN A 24 48.55 -23.31 -34.74
C GLN A 24 47.98 -24.01 -33.52
N ALA A 25 47.16 -23.27 -32.77
CA ALA A 25 46.31 -23.88 -31.79
C ALA A 25 45.33 -24.79 -32.53
N ALA A 26 45.39 -26.06 -32.25
CA ALA A 26 44.38 -27.01 -32.70
C ALA A 26 43.01 -26.37 -32.40
N THR A 27 42.20 -26.21 -33.44
CA THR A 27 40.81 -25.77 -33.31
C THR A 27 40.07 -26.76 -32.44
N GLN A 28 40.03 -26.44 -31.14
CA GLN A 28 39.15 -27.12 -30.22
C GLN A 28 37.74 -26.76 -30.70
N GLY A 29 36.98 -27.77 -31.09
CA GLY A 29 35.61 -27.56 -31.60
C GLY A 29 34.82 -26.70 -30.64
N GLU A 30 34.00 -25.81 -31.17
CA GLU A 30 33.17 -24.93 -30.38
C GLU A 30 32.37 -25.75 -29.35
N LYS A 31 32.44 -25.31 -28.12
CA LYS A 31 31.63 -25.90 -27.05
C LYS A 31 30.17 -25.72 -27.41
N GLY A 32 29.44 -26.81 -27.50
CA GLY A 32 28.00 -26.77 -27.81
C GLY A 32 27.26 -25.78 -26.86
N ASP A 33 26.23 -25.19 -27.40
CA ASP A 33 25.40 -24.25 -26.67
C ASP A 33 24.83 -24.87 -25.39
N PRO A 34 24.71 -24.10 -24.30
CA PRO A 34 24.02 -24.57 -23.11
C PRO A 34 22.59 -24.99 -23.46
N GLY A 35 22.14 -26.10 -22.93
CA GLY A 35 20.76 -26.56 -23.13
C GLY A 35 19.76 -25.46 -22.61
N PRO A 36 18.53 -25.50 -23.14
CA PRO A 36 17.50 -24.57 -22.69
C PRO A 36 17.23 -24.71 -21.19
N PRO A 37 16.89 -23.62 -20.50
CA PRO A 37 16.48 -23.66 -19.11
C PRO A 37 15.35 -24.66 -18.91
N GLY A 38 15.34 -25.38 -17.80
CA GLY A 38 14.25 -26.26 -17.42
C GLY A 38 12.93 -25.48 -17.25
N PRO A 39 11.80 -26.16 -17.37
CA PRO A 39 10.50 -25.54 -17.13
C PRO A 39 10.41 -25.00 -15.69
N GLY A 40 9.79 -23.85 -15.52
CA GLY A 40 9.53 -23.27 -14.20
C GLY A 40 8.75 -24.25 -13.32
N GLY A 41 9.06 -24.28 -12.03
CA GLY A 41 8.29 -25.07 -11.05
C GLY A 41 6.83 -24.64 -10.99
N PRO A 42 5.94 -25.51 -10.49
CA PRO A 42 4.55 -25.16 -10.29
C PRO A 42 4.40 -23.97 -9.35
N ALA A 43 3.37 -23.15 -9.57
CA ALA A 43 3.05 -22.05 -8.68
C ALA A 43 2.78 -22.58 -7.25
N GLY A 44 3.25 -21.85 -6.25
CA GLY A 44 2.97 -22.16 -4.85
C GLY A 44 1.45 -22.10 -4.54
N PRO A 45 1.00 -22.76 -3.49
CA PRO A 45 -0.38 -22.69 -3.07
C PRO A 45 -0.77 -21.24 -2.74
N PRO A 46 -2.06 -20.87 -2.94
CA PRO A 46 -2.55 -19.57 -2.52
C PRO A 46 -2.31 -19.36 -1.02
N GLY A 47 -2.00 -18.13 -0.64
CA GLY A 47 -1.89 -17.75 0.77
C GLY A 47 -3.21 -17.96 1.52
N PRO A 48 -3.18 -18.08 2.85
CA PRO A 48 -4.39 -18.16 3.66
C PRO A 48 -5.25 -16.92 3.43
N ALA A 49 -6.57 -17.10 3.48
CA ALA A 49 -7.51 -15.99 3.45
C ALA A 49 -7.20 -15.01 4.60
N GLY A 50 -7.25 -13.71 4.30
CA GLY A 50 -7.09 -12.69 5.32
C GLY A 50 -8.18 -12.79 6.38
N PRO A 51 -7.99 -12.19 7.56
CA PRO A 51 -9.01 -12.16 8.60
C PRO A 51 -10.29 -11.51 8.04
N SER A 52 -11.43 -12.07 8.37
CA SER A 52 -12.73 -11.49 8.02
C SER A 52 -12.80 -10.06 8.54
N GLY A 53 -13.12 -9.11 7.67
CA GLY A 53 -13.29 -7.73 8.06
C GLY A 53 -14.38 -7.61 9.13
N THR A 54 -14.24 -6.64 10.04
CA THR A 54 -15.29 -6.31 11.00
C THR A 54 -16.51 -5.79 10.24
N VAL A 55 -17.64 -6.45 10.41
CA VAL A 55 -18.91 -6.00 9.83
C VAL A 55 -19.41 -4.81 10.65
N VAL A 56 -19.58 -3.68 10.01
CA VAL A 56 -20.22 -2.50 10.61
C VAL A 56 -21.70 -2.54 10.28
N ARG A 57 -22.55 -2.53 11.30
CA ARG A 57 -24.00 -2.43 11.17
C ARG A 57 -24.46 -1.03 11.50
N PHE A 58 -25.31 -0.47 10.67
CA PHE A 58 -25.90 0.84 10.91
C PHE A 58 -27.30 0.71 11.47
N VAL A 59 -27.59 1.48 12.52
CA VAL A 59 -28.90 1.59 13.14
C VAL A 59 -29.37 3.03 12.95
N ASP A 60 -30.50 3.18 12.29
CA ASP A 60 -31.13 4.49 12.05
C ASP A 60 -32.24 4.74 13.04
N GLY A 61 -32.40 5.99 13.42
CA GLY A 61 -33.49 6.45 14.26
C GLY A 61 -34.00 7.83 13.87
N GLU A 62 -35.19 8.17 14.26
CA GLU A 62 -35.75 9.51 14.14
C GLU A 62 -36.17 10.02 15.51
N CYS A 63 -35.59 11.15 15.90
CA CYS A 63 -35.80 11.74 17.22
C CYS A 63 -36.45 13.12 17.10
N ARG A 64 -37.59 13.31 17.70
CA ARG A 64 -38.25 14.63 17.83
C ARG A 64 -38.08 15.23 19.22
N GLN A 65 -37.74 14.40 20.17
CA GLN A 65 -37.35 14.69 21.54
C GLN A 65 -36.19 13.79 21.92
N ALA A 66 -35.78 13.80 23.18
CA ALA A 66 -34.74 12.87 23.62
C ALA A 66 -35.12 11.42 23.27
N CYS A 67 -34.23 10.71 22.63
CA CYS A 67 -34.44 9.33 22.22
C CYS A 67 -33.16 8.50 22.44
N THR A 68 -33.36 7.23 22.76
CA THR A 68 -32.24 6.31 22.95
C THR A 68 -32.05 5.47 21.69
N VAL A 69 -30.79 5.37 21.25
CA VAL A 69 -30.34 4.48 20.19
C VAL A 69 -29.36 3.46 20.78
N ALA A 70 -29.50 2.22 20.36
CA ALA A 70 -28.69 1.13 20.93
C ALA A 70 -28.26 0.14 19.86
N CYS A 71 -27.06 -0.37 20.01
CA CYS A 71 -26.57 -1.56 19.34
C CYS A 71 -27.01 -2.82 20.10
N GLU A 72 -26.78 -3.99 19.54
CA GLU A 72 -27.05 -5.25 20.21
C GLU A 72 -26.12 -5.46 21.43
N ALA A 73 -26.47 -6.40 22.31
CA ALA A 73 -25.71 -6.62 23.54
C ALA A 73 -24.26 -7.06 23.32
N ASN A 74 -24.00 -7.73 22.21
CA ASN A 74 -22.66 -8.19 21.77
C ASN A 74 -21.93 -7.17 20.87
N GLU A 75 -22.49 -5.98 20.70
CA GLU A 75 -21.93 -4.91 19.89
C GLU A 75 -21.58 -3.70 20.77
N ARG A 76 -20.77 -2.83 20.20
CA ARG A 76 -20.46 -1.51 20.76
C ARG A 76 -20.69 -0.44 19.71
N ILE A 77 -20.93 0.76 20.16
CA ILE A 77 -21.02 1.94 19.31
C ILE A 77 -19.63 2.32 18.82
N LEU A 78 -19.45 2.36 17.51
CA LEU A 78 -18.24 2.86 16.87
C LEU A 78 -18.32 4.37 16.63
N SER A 79 -19.47 4.85 16.12
CA SER A 79 -19.70 6.26 15.84
C SER A 79 -21.19 6.58 15.86
N THR A 80 -21.50 7.86 16.08
CA THR A 80 -22.85 8.40 16.07
C THR A 80 -22.91 9.63 15.17
N HIS A 81 -23.98 9.75 14.39
CA HIS A 81 -24.22 10.87 13.49
C HIS A 81 -25.65 11.37 13.61
N ALA A 82 -25.83 12.68 13.58
CA ALA A 82 -27.13 13.33 13.40
C ALA A 82 -27.14 14.08 12.07
N MET A 83 -28.18 13.86 11.27
CA MET A 83 -28.25 14.41 9.90
C MET A 83 -28.44 15.92 9.86
N ASN A 84 -28.91 16.52 10.92
CA ASN A 84 -29.01 17.98 11.08
C ASN A 84 -28.22 18.41 12.31
N PRO A 85 -27.40 19.48 12.24
CA PRO A 85 -26.70 19.97 13.41
C PRO A 85 -27.71 20.51 14.42
N GLY A 86 -27.65 20.01 15.62
CA GLY A 86 -28.49 20.52 16.69
C GLY A 86 -28.90 19.49 17.73
N GLY A 87 -27.96 18.73 18.23
CA GLY A 87 -28.18 17.80 19.34
C GLY A 87 -26.89 17.24 19.88
N THR A 88 -26.98 16.55 20.98
CA THR A 88 -25.83 15.92 21.65
C THR A 88 -26.14 14.46 21.93
N PHE A 89 -25.17 13.60 21.70
CA PHE A 89 -25.20 12.20 22.13
C PHE A 89 -24.58 12.10 23.52
N ILE A 90 -25.29 11.43 24.42
CA ILE A 90 -24.82 11.07 25.75
C ILE A 90 -24.69 9.56 25.78
N PHE A 91 -23.48 9.07 25.93
CA PHE A 91 -23.19 7.64 26.02
C PHE A 91 -23.45 7.17 27.44
N GLU A 92 -24.34 6.20 27.60
CA GLU A 92 -24.68 5.61 28.88
C GLU A 92 -23.91 4.30 29.11
N GLU A 93 -23.72 3.55 28.04
CA GLU A 93 -22.98 2.29 27.97
C GLU A 93 -22.26 2.18 26.62
N ASP A 94 -21.41 1.18 26.47
CA ASP A 94 -20.67 0.94 25.22
C ASP A 94 -21.57 0.76 24.00
N ASN A 95 -22.79 0.26 24.21
CA ASN A 95 -23.75 -0.06 23.15
C ASN A 95 -24.99 0.81 23.17
N ARG A 96 -25.09 1.81 24.05
CA ARG A 96 -26.27 2.66 24.19
C ARG A 96 -25.91 4.14 24.30
N ALA A 97 -26.61 4.95 23.56
CA ALA A 97 -26.49 6.41 23.64
C ALA A 97 -27.87 7.06 23.56
N THR A 98 -28.05 8.12 24.35
CA THR A 98 -29.24 8.98 24.29
C THR A 98 -28.92 10.22 23.52
N PHE A 99 -29.66 10.47 22.43
CA PHE A 99 -29.62 11.70 21.68
C PHE A 99 -30.58 12.73 22.28
N ARG A 100 -30.05 13.91 22.55
CA ARG A 100 -30.87 15.08 22.99
C ARG A 100 -30.84 16.14 21.91
N PRO A 101 -31.98 16.36 21.21
CA PRO A 101 -32.08 17.43 20.20
C PRO A 101 -32.01 18.79 20.89
N GLN A 102 -31.37 19.75 20.25
CA GLN A 102 -31.28 21.12 20.73
C GLN A 102 -32.63 21.84 20.60
N ARG A 103 -33.44 21.46 19.61
CA ARG A 103 -34.80 21.96 19.40
C ARG A 103 -35.77 20.78 19.43
N GLN A 104 -36.77 20.92 20.31
CA GLN A 104 -37.83 19.89 20.37
C GLN A 104 -38.81 20.06 19.23
N GLY A 105 -39.47 18.97 18.86
CA GLY A 105 -40.52 18.95 17.84
C GLY A 105 -40.02 18.81 16.38
N VAL A 106 -38.76 19.06 16.12
CA VAL A 106 -38.15 18.83 14.79
C VAL A 106 -37.64 17.41 14.72
N ALA A 107 -38.05 16.67 13.69
CA ALA A 107 -37.56 15.32 13.44
C ALA A 107 -36.11 15.37 12.99
N ILE A 108 -35.22 14.75 13.75
CA ILE A 108 -33.79 14.62 13.45
C ILE A 108 -33.48 13.16 13.20
N LYS A 109 -32.97 12.85 12.03
CA LYS A 109 -32.46 11.52 11.75
C LYS A 109 -31.12 11.33 12.42
N VAL A 110 -30.99 10.27 13.17
CA VAL A 110 -29.75 9.85 13.83
C VAL A 110 -29.34 8.50 13.29
N MET A 111 -28.06 8.28 13.18
CA MET A 111 -27.47 7.03 12.74
C MET A 111 -26.35 6.61 13.69
N VAL A 112 -26.32 5.36 14.02
CA VAL A 112 -25.31 4.75 14.90
C VAL A 112 -24.64 3.62 14.14
N ALA A 113 -23.31 3.64 14.11
CA ALA A 113 -22.53 2.53 13.59
C ALA A 113 -22.15 1.59 14.73
N CYS A 114 -22.54 0.34 14.60
CA CYS A 114 -22.32 -0.74 15.56
C CYS A 114 -21.27 -1.72 15.04
N VAL A 115 -20.38 -2.16 15.91
CA VAL A 115 -19.38 -3.20 15.62
C VAL A 115 -19.39 -4.25 16.71
N PRO A 116 -19.06 -5.51 16.40
CA PRO A 116 -18.90 -6.56 17.38
C PRO A 116 -17.87 -6.19 18.47
N LYS A 117 -18.09 -6.66 19.68
CA LYS A 117 -17.16 -6.50 20.81
C LYS A 117 -15.95 -7.40 20.68
#